data_b8d1319f347682bd4d56601efd366630
#
_entry.id   b8d1319f347682bd4d56601efd366630
#
_cell.length_a   1.000
_cell.length_b   1.000
_cell.length_c   1.000
_cell.angle_alpha   90.00
_cell.angle_beta   90.00
_cell.angle_gamma   90.00
#
_symmetry.space_group_name_H-M   'P 1'
#
loop_
_entity.id
_entity.type
_entity.pdbx_description
1 polymer ?
#
loop_
_entity_poly.entity_id
_entity_poly.type
_entity_poly.pdbx_seq_one_letter_code
_entity_poly.pdbx_strand_id
1 'polypeptide(L)'
;MAKKLLYGVAFVGLSLAVLAYIVTRPGELVTPTGSGTITVDGQTFEAFPLPDYVTSIAADDYLSYLIEVEPGIKIHMLEIGRGFPLFLQHGNPTTGLLYRKVADALGNEQFRILMPTLAGLGFSSKIPTHQHTVENHVRWINQALTQLEINELIFVGQDWGGPIGMGALAESPELLKGAVILNTGLNAPREARDLSRAHALAKSPITGEILLEVVVSVFSQMHQAQGDPSSLPPEVVALYEQPLETAGNKKAPLTMMRMVPDSPLHPSAESMRKVESYTQTLDIPVELVWGMNDPILGRALPVMQANFPDAPVTKTTAGHFLQEEVPQEIAEAIQRVYVRTLQDSSTTDSEATSAK
;
A
#
# COMPACT_ATOMS: atom_id res chain seq x y z
N MET A 1 -48.42 24.01 20.30
CA MET A 1 -47.50 24.02 19.14
C MET A 1 -46.03 24.08 19.58
N ALA A 2 -45.59 25.01 20.39
CA ALA A 2 -44.17 25.19 20.81
C ALA A 2 -43.53 23.95 21.45
N LYS A 3 -44.22 23.22 22.34
CA LYS A 3 -43.64 21.98 22.95
C LYS A 3 -43.38 20.87 21.94
N LYS A 4 -44.26 20.67 20.94
CA LYS A 4 -44.03 19.67 19.86
C LYS A 4 -42.86 20.05 18.96
N LEU A 5 -42.70 21.35 18.66
CA LEU A 5 -41.53 21.82 17.92
C LEU A 5 -40.24 21.63 18.71
N LEU A 6 -40.24 21.94 20.02
CA LEU A 6 -39.09 21.74 20.89
C LEU A 6 -38.67 20.26 20.97
N TYR A 7 -39.61 19.32 21.11
CA TYR A 7 -39.34 17.89 21.09
C TYR A 7 -38.79 17.43 19.74
N GLY A 8 -39.33 17.96 18.63
CA GLY A 8 -38.83 17.66 17.29
C GLY A 8 -37.37 18.12 17.09
N VAL A 9 -37.05 19.34 17.52
CA VAL A 9 -35.65 19.87 17.45
C VAL A 9 -34.71 19.07 18.35
N ALA A 10 -35.16 18.73 19.57
CA ALA A 10 -34.36 17.91 20.49
C ALA A 10 -34.12 16.49 19.95
N PHE A 11 -35.11 15.87 19.31
CA PHE A 11 -34.98 14.56 18.69
C PHE A 11 -33.99 14.58 17.52
N VAL A 12 -34.10 15.56 16.62
CA VAL A 12 -33.16 15.73 15.50
C VAL A 12 -31.74 15.99 15.99
N GLY A 13 -31.60 16.87 16.99
CA GLY A 13 -30.29 17.14 17.61
C GLY A 13 -29.64 15.90 18.22
N LEU A 14 -30.42 15.08 18.93
CA LEU A 14 -29.96 13.82 19.51
C LEU A 14 -29.56 12.81 18.43
N SER A 15 -30.38 12.69 17.37
CA SER A 15 -30.09 11.79 16.25
C SER A 15 -28.79 12.17 15.52
N LEU A 16 -28.56 13.46 15.32
CA LEU A 16 -27.30 13.95 14.72
C LEU A 16 -26.09 13.71 15.62
N ALA A 17 -26.24 13.90 16.93
CA ALA A 17 -25.17 13.63 17.89
C ALA A 17 -24.84 12.13 17.96
N VAL A 18 -25.84 11.26 17.93
CA VAL A 18 -25.65 9.80 17.87
C VAL A 18 -24.97 9.39 16.56
N LEU A 19 -25.39 9.93 15.43
CA LEU A 19 -24.74 9.67 14.14
C LEU A 19 -23.29 10.11 14.17
N ALA A 20 -23.01 11.34 14.61
CA ALA A 20 -21.65 11.85 14.75
C ALA A 20 -20.80 10.94 15.64
N TYR A 21 -21.31 10.50 16.78
CA TYR A 21 -20.64 9.58 17.67
C TYR A 21 -20.33 8.24 17.00
N ILE A 22 -21.28 7.66 16.25
CA ILE A 22 -21.09 6.38 15.58
C ILE A 22 -20.00 6.50 14.49
N VAL A 23 -20.09 7.52 13.64
CA VAL A 23 -19.16 7.67 12.52
C VAL A 23 -17.74 8.07 12.95
N THR A 24 -17.59 8.77 14.08
CA THR A 24 -16.27 9.16 14.60
C THR A 24 -15.61 8.13 15.52
N ARG A 25 -16.26 6.99 15.77
CA ARG A 25 -15.64 5.91 16.55
C ARG A 25 -14.34 5.46 15.89
N PRO A 26 -13.29 5.18 16.69
CA PRO A 26 -11.97 4.79 16.16
C PRO A 26 -11.97 3.43 15.45
N GLY A 27 -13.06 2.68 15.50
CA GLY A 27 -13.09 1.29 15.09
C GLY A 27 -12.45 0.38 16.15
N GLU A 28 -12.74 -0.90 16.05
CA GLU A 28 -12.19 -1.93 16.94
C GLU A 28 -11.11 -2.74 16.19
N LEU A 29 -10.21 -3.35 16.96
CA LEU A 29 -9.29 -4.33 16.40
C LEU A 29 -10.09 -5.56 15.98
N VAL A 30 -9.96 -5.94 14.71
CA VAL A 30 -10.51 -7.20 14.18
C VAL A 30 -9.34 -7.99 13.60
N THR A 31 -8.97 -9.07 14.29
CA THR A 31 -7.89 -9.96 13.88
C THR A 31 -8.45 -11.05 12.97
N PRO A 32 -7.94 -11.23 11.75
CA PRO A 32 -8.37 -12.32 10.88
C PRO A 32 -7.94 -13.67 11.46
N THR A 33 -8.75 -14.69 11.18
CA THR A 33 -8.46 -16.08 11.56
C THR A 33 -8.37 -16.89 10.28
N GLY A 34 -7.26 -17.58 10.11
CA GLY A 34 -7.03 -18.53 9.02
C GLY A 34 -7.55 -19.93 9.34
N SER A 35 -7.16 -20.89 8.53
CA SER A 35 -7.56 -22.30 8.66
C SER A 35 -6.36 -23.22 8.41
N GLY A 36 -5.81 -23.75 9.48
CA GLY A 36 -4.64 -24.60 9.42
C GLY A 36 -3.32 -23.85 9.28
N THR A 37 -2.29 -24.53 8.83
CA THR A 37 -0.93 -24.00 8.66
C THR A 37 -0.40 -24.25 7.27
N ILE A 38 0.51 -23.38 6.85
CA ILE A 38 1.28 -23.52 5.60
C ILE A 38 2.76 -23.34 5.90
N THR A 39 3.61 -24.12 5.23
CA THR A 39 5.07 -23.96 5.33
C THR A 39 5.58 -23.30 4.06
N VAL A 40 6.30 -22.20 4.23
CA VAL A 40 6.93 -21.40 3.17
C VAL A 40 8.40 -21.25 3.52
N ASP A 41 9.30 -21.74 2.67
CA ASP A 41 10.75 -21.74 2.87
C ASP A 41 11.22 -22.18 4.27
N GLY A 42 10.55 -23.19 4.83
CA GLY A 42 10.87 -23.75 6.16
C GLY A 42 10.19 -23.03 7.33
N GLN A 43 9.60 -21.87 7.12
CA GLN A 43 8.82 -21.15 8.13
C GLN A 43 7.36 -21.58 8.09
N THR A 44 6.70 -21.63 9.24
CA THR A 44 5.29 -22.04 9.36
C THR A 44 4.41 -20.86 9.71
N PHE A 45 3.40 -20.62 8.88
CA PHE A 45 2.43 -19.55 9.03
C PHE A 45 1.00 -20.08 9.12
N GLU A 46 0.07 -19.26 9.55
CA GLU A 46 -1.36 -19.55 9.55
C GLU A 46 -1.90 -19.43 8.11
N ALA A 47 -2.41 -20.51 7.53
CA ALA A 47 -2.99 -20.50 6.19
C ALA A 47 -4.29 -19.67 6.17
N PHE A 48 -4.49 -18.89 5.13
CA PHE A 48 -5.70 -18.08 4.94
C PHE A 48 -6.34 -18.40 3.58
N PRO A 49 -7.36 -19.27 3.53
CA PRO A 49 -8.06 -19.57 2.28
C PRO A 49 -8.70 -18.34 1.68
N LEU A 50 -8.40 -18.05 0.42
CA LEU A 50 -9.00 -16.94 -0.30
C LEU A 50 -10.48 -17.23 -0.60
N PRO A 51 -11.38 -16.24 -0.45
CA PRO A 51 -12.78 -16.39 -0.81
C PRO A 51 -12.99 -16.59 -2.32
N ASP A 52 -14.10 -17.24 -2.70
CA ASP A 52 -14.44 -17.57 -4.10
C ASP A 52 -14.44 -16.35 -5.04
N TYR A 53 -14.86 -15.16 -4.55
CA TYR A 53 -14.84 -13.95 -5.37
C TYR A 53 -13.42 -13.46 -5.69
N VAL A 54 -12.41 -13.86 -4.90
CA VAL A 54 -11.00 -13.59 -5.18
C VAL A 54 -10.46 -14.62 -6.16
N THR A 55 -10.67 -15.92 -5.90
CA THR A 55 -10.16 -17.01 -6.73
C THR A 55 -10.81 -17.04 -8.12
N SER A 56 -11.97 -16.39 -8.30
CA SER A 56 -12.58 -16.22 -9.64
C SER A 56 -11.85 -15.21 -10.53
N ILE A 57 -10.94 -14.39 -9.96
CA ILE A 57 -10.23 -13.28 -10.66
C ILE A 57 -8.71 -13.44 -10.58
N ALA A 58 -8.21 -13.93 -9.45
CA ALA A 58 -6.78 -14.16 -9.21
C ALA A 58 -6.39 -15.60 -9.59
N ALA A 59 -5.12 -15.83 -9.87
CA ALA A 59 -4.59 -17.18 -10.14
C ALA A 59 -4.80 -18.11 -8.94
N ASP A 60 -4.99 -19.41 -9.22
CA ASP A 60 -5.29 -20.41 -8.19
C ASP A 60 -4.06 -20.87 -7.39
N ASP A 61 -2.86 -20.52 -7.82
CA ASP A 61 -1.58 -20.98 -7.26
C ASP A 61 -0.96 -20.00 -6.25
N TYR A 62 -1.70 -18.97 -5.85
CA TYR A 62 -1.26 -18.09 -4.76
C TYR A 62 -1.19 -18.84 -3.43
N LEU A 63 -0.02 -18.75 -2.77
CA LEU A 63 0.08 -19.01 -1.34
C LEU A 63 -0.53 -17.80 -0.60
N SER A 64 -1.46 -18.08 0.30
CA SER A 64 -2.19 -17.05 1.05
C SER A 64 -2.12 -17.38 2.52
N TYR A 65 -1.52 -16.49 3.32
CA TYR A 65 -1.27 -16.74 4.74
C TYR A 65 -1.21 -15.46 5.57
N LEU A 66 -1.26 -15.62 6.89
CA LEU A 66 -1.22 -14.54 7.87
C LEU A 66 0.11 -14.61 8.64
N ILE A 67 0.78 -13.47 8.73
CA ILE A 67 1.98 -13.27 9.55
C ILE A 67 1.60 -12.42 10.75
N GLU A 68 1.66 -12.99 11.97
CA GLU A 68 1.44 -12.21 13.19
C GLU A 68 2.69 -11.40 13.51
N VAL A 69 2.57 -10.09 13.40
CA VAL A 69 3.68 -9.14 13.62
C VAL A 69 3.68 -8.54 15.02
N GLU A 70 2.51 -8.42 15.64
CA GLU A 70 2.32 -8.06 17.05
C GLU A 70 1.07 -8.81 17.56
N PRO A 71 0.89 -8.95 18.88
CA PRO A 71 -0.29 -9.62 19.43
C PRO A 71 -1.60 -9.06 18.87
N GLY A 72 -2.31 -9.88 18.07
CA GLY A 72 -3.55 -9.53 17.40
C GLY A 72 -3.39 -8.71 16.10
N ILE A 73 -2.20 -8.32 15.72
CA ILE A 73 -1.91 -7.65 14.44
C ILE A 73 -1.31 -8.67 13.47
N LYS A 74 -2.09 -9.08 12.47
CA LYS A 74 -1.68 -9.99 11.42
C LYS A 74 -1.66 -9.29 10.07
N ILE A 75 -0.58 -9.47 9.33
CA ILE A 75 -0.42 -9.03 7.95
C ILE A 75 -0.77 -10.20 7.04
N HIS A 76 -1.71 -10.00 6.15
CA HIS A 76 -2.03 -10.97 5.11
C HIS A 76 -0.98 -10.88 4.00
N MET A 77 -0.39 -12.02 3.67
CA MET A 77 0.58 -12.17 2.60
C MET A 77 -0.02 -13.00 1.47
N LEU A 78 0.09 -12.48 0.26
CA LEU A 78 -0.03 -13.26 -0.97
C LEU A 78 1.36 -13.49 -1.53
N GLU A 79 1.65 -14.72 -1.90
CA GLU A 79 2.93 -15.11 -2.48
C GLU A 79 2.72 -16.02 -3.68
N ILE A 80 3.51 -15.83 -4.73
CA ILE A 80 3.49 -16.70 -5.91
C ILE A 80 4.89 -16.81 -6.50
N GLY A 81 5.15 -17.93 -7.15
CA GLY A 81 6.40 -18.16 -7.85
C GLY A 81 7.56 -18.56 -6.94
N ARG A 82 8.75 -18.60 -7.53
CA ARG A 82 10.01 -19.00 -6.88
C ARG A 82 11.17 -18.28 -7.55
N GLY A 83 12.27 -18.16 -6.86
CA GLY A 83 13.49 -17.50 -7.38
C GLY A 83 13.80 -16.21 -6.64
N PHE A 84 14.24 -15.17 -7.36
CA PHE A 84 14.65 -13.92 -6.74
C PHE A 84 13.48 -13.18 -6.07
N PRO A 85 13.60 -12.76 -4.80
CA PRO A 85 12.50 -12.13 -4.09
C PRO A 85 12.13 -10.76 -4.64
N LEU A 86 10.83 -10.56 -4.92
CA LEU A 86 10.22 -9.27 -5.21
C LEU A 86 9.26 -8.90 -4.08
N PHE A 87 9.40 -7.72 -3.55
CA PHE A 87 8.51 -7.16 -2.55
C PHE A 87 7.65 -6.06 -3.16
N LEU A 88 6.37 -6.35 -3.42
CA LEU A 88 5.41 -5.48 -4.10
C LEU A 88 4.43 -4.91 -3.09
N GLN A 89 4.59 -3.63 -2.72
CA GLN A 89 3.78 -2.99 -1.71
C GLN A 89 2.76 -2.02 -2.30
N HIS A 90 1.49 -2.35 -2.09
CA HIS A 90 0.35 -1.52 -2.44
C HIS A 90 0.13 -0.36 -1.46
N GLY A 91 -0.73 0.58 -1.84
CA GLY A 91 -1.18 1.68 -1.00
C GLY A 91 -2.68 1.68 -0.72
N ASN A 92 -3.23 2.86 -0.45
CA ASN A 92 -4.62 3.07 -0.07
C ASN A 92 -5.53 3.24 -1.31
N PRO A 93 -6.71 2.62 -1.39
CA PRO A 93 -7.35 1.71 -0.43
C PRO A 93 -7.28 0.23 -0.87
N THR A 94 -6.24 -0.17 -1.57
CA THR A 94 -6.12 -1.48 -2.23
C THR A 94 -5.56 -2.57 -1.30
N THR A 95 -5.14 -3.69 -1.88
CA THR A 95 -4.54 -4.84 -1.20
C THR A 95 -3.38 -5.39 -2.03
N GLY A 96 -2.68 -6.41 -1.55
CA GLY A 96 -1.67 -7.12 -2.35
C GLY A 96 -2.18 -7.59 -3.72
N LEU A 97 -3.48 -7.87 -3.85
CA LEU A 97 -4.12 -8.26 -5.12
C LEU A 97 -4.04 -7.19 -6.22
N LEU A 98 -3.68 -5.95 -5.90
CA LEU A 98 -3.42 -4.90 -6.89
C LEU A 98 -2.34 -5.31 -7.89
N TYR A 99 -1.37 -6.09 -7.42
CA TYR A 99 -0.23 -6.53 -8.23
C TYR A 99 -0.46 -7.85 -8.99
N ARG A 100 -1.66 -8.48 -8.91
CA ARG A 100 -1.92 -9.78 -9.55
C ARG A 100 -1.58 -9.80 -11.04
N LYS A 101 -1.97 -8.75 -11.79
CA LYS A 101 -1.67 -8.65 -13.23
C LYS A 101 -0.17 -8.46 -13.49
N VAL A 102 0.54 -7.78 -12.60
CA VAL A 102 2.01 -7.64 -12.68
C VAL A 102 2.68 -8.99 -12.40
N ALA A 103 2.20 -9.74 -11.42
CA ALA A 103 2.66 -11.09 -11.14
C ALA A 103 2.42 -12.03 -12.33
N ASP A 104 1.24 -11.97 -12.94
CA ASP A 104 0.92 -12.73 -14.17
C ASP A 104 1.88 -12.37 -15.32
N ALA A 105 2.18 -11.07 -15.51
CA ALA A 105 3.10 -10.60 -16.56
C ALA A 105 4.57 -11.03 -16.33
N LEU A 106 4.99 -11.17 -15.07
CA LEU A 106 6.33 -11.64 -14.70
C LEU A 106 6.48 -13.16 -14.83
N GLY A 107 5.38 -13.90 -14.63
CA GLY A 107 5.40 -15.35 -14.47
C GLY A 107 6.00 -15.79 -13.13
N ASN A 108 5.97 -17.11 -12.87
CA ASN A 108 6.24 -17.69 -11.55
C ASN A 108 7.56 -18.50 -11.48
N GLU A 109 8.42 -18.45 -12.50
CA GLU A 109 9.64 -19.26 -12.56
C GLU A 109 10.90 -18.52 -12.08
N GLN A 110 10.97 -17.21 -12.32
CA GLN A 110 12.17 -16.39 -12.07
C GLN A 110 12.11 -15.66 -10.73
N PHE A 111 10.91 -15.31 -10.28
CA PHE A 111 10.70 -14.48 -9.13
C PHE A 111 9.83 -15.15 -8.07
N ARG A 112 10.19 -14.96 -6.82
CA ARG A 112 9.34 -15.16 -5.65
C ARG A 112 8.65 -13.83 -5.34
N ILE A 113 7.38 -13.70 -5.64
CA ILE A 113 6.64 -12.44 -5.60
C ILE A 113 5.84 -12.36 -4.29
N LEU A 114 6.19 -11.41 -3.45
CA LEU A 114 5.62 -11.17 -2.13
C LEU A 114 4.74 -9.91 -2.18
N MET A 115 3.48 -10.05 -1.88
CA MET A 115 2.47 -9.00 -1.96
C MET A 115 1.72 -8.87 -0.63
N PRO A 116 2.34 -8.28 0.41
CA PRO A 116 1.66 -8.07 1.67
C PRO A 116 0.53 -7.06 1.55
N THR A 117 -0.49 -7.22 2.39
CA THR A 117 -1.58 -6.25 2.54
C THR A 117 -1.36 -5.43 3.81
N LEU A 118 -1.40 -4.10 3.71
CA LEU A 118 -1.26 -3.19 4.84
C LEU A 118 -2.33 -3.43 5.91
N ALA A 119 -1.95 -3.31 7.18
CA ALA A 119 -2.90 -3.37 8.30
C ALA A 119 -4.05 -2.38 8.09
N GLY A 120 -5.26 -2.78 8.43
CA GLY A 120 -6.49 -2.03 8.17
C GLY A 120 -7.16 -2.35 6.84
N LEU A 121 -6.45 -2.88 5.85
CA LEU A 121 -6.93 -3.16 4.49
C LEU A 121 -7.06 -4.67 4.22
N GLY A 122 -7.76 -5.03 3.17
CA GLY A 122 -7.93 -6.40 2.69
C GLY A 122 -8.18 -7.41 3.80
N PHE A 123 -7.40 -8.48 3.81
CA PHE A 123 -7.49 -9.56 4.80
C PHE A 123 -6.54 -9.40 5.99
N SER A 124 -5.76 -8.33 6.07
CA SER A 124 -4.97 -8.00 7.26
C SER A 124 -5.86 -7.55 8.43
N SER A 125 -5.33 -7.56 9.66
CA SER A 125 -6.04 -7.06 10.84
C SER A 125 -6.60 -5.66 10.60
N LYS A 126 -7.86 -5.44 10.97
CA LYS A 126 -8.45 -4.10 11.01
C LYS A 126 -8.07 -3.46 12.33
N ILE A 127 -7.53 -2.27 12.27
CA ILE A 127 -6.95 -1.58 13.43
C ILE A 127 -7.73 -0.29 13.74
N PRO A 128 -7.74 0.16 15.01
CA PRO A 128 -8.32 1.44 15.39
C PRO A 128 -7.62 2.62 14.66
N THR A 129 -8.37 3.68 14.38
CA THR A 129 -7.88 4.84 13.61
C THR A 129 -6.59 5.46 14.16
N HIS A 130 -6.42 5.51 15.50
CA HIS A 130 -5.24 6.08 16.14
C HIS A 130 -3.96 5.24 15.95
N GLN A 131 -4.08 3.99 15.53
CA GLN A 131 -2.94 3.12 15.23
C GLN A 131 -2.45 3.26 13.78
N HIS A 132 -3.21 3.91 12.90
CA HIS A 132 -2.78 4.21 11.55
C HIS A 132 -1.75 5.36 11.56
N THR A 133 -0.50 5.01 11.73
CA THR A 133 0.65 5.92 11.60
C THR A 133 1.66 5.33 10.63
N VAL A 134 2.44 6.18 9.96
CA VAL A 134 3.52 5.71 9.06
C VAL A 134 4.49 4.80 9.83
N GLU A 135 4.84 5.19 11.06
CA GLU A 135 5.75 4.43 11.93
C GLU A 135 5.23 3.02 12.23
N ASN A 136 3.95 2.88 12.59
CA ASN A 136 3.36 1.56 12.86
C ASN A 136 3.34 0.68 11.61
N HIS A 137 2.90 1.23 10.47
CA HIS A 137 2.89 0.47 9.22
C HIS A 137 4.28 0.04 8.79
N VAL A 138 5.28 0.92 8.89
CA VAL A 138 6.70 0.62 8.64
C VAL A 138 7.17 -0.54 9.52
N ARG A 139 6.92 -0.46 10.83
CA ARG A 139 7.32 -1.49 11.80
C ARG A 139 6.67 -2.84 11.49
N TRP A 140 5.36 -2.88 11.20
CA TRP A 140 4.66 -4.13 10.90
C TRP A 140 5.13 -4.78 9.60
N ILE A 141 5.37 -3.99 8.56
CA ILE A 141 5.91 -4.52 7.29
C ILE A 141 7.35 -5.02 7.47
N ASN A 142 8.19 -4.30 8.21
CA ASN A 142 9.54 -4.77 8.52
C ASN A 142 9.52 -6.10 9.31
N GLN A 143 8.66 -6.21 10.32
CA GLN A 143 8.51 -7.45 11.09
C GLN A 143 7.99 -8.61 10.24
N ALA A 144 7.09 -8.35 9.27
CA ALA A 144 6.63 -9.37 8.34
C ALA A 144 7.77 -9.86 7.43
N LEU A 145 8.56 -8.93 6.87
CA LEU A 145 9.72 -9.28 6.05
C LEU A 145 10.79 -10.06 6.84
N THR A 146 11.03 -9.66 8.09
CA THR A 146 12.01 -10.35 8.97
C THR A 146 11.63 -11.82 9.21
N GLN A 147 10.32 -12.12 9.40
CA GLN A 147 9.85 -13.49 9.61
C GLN A 147 9.95 -14.36 8.36
N LEU A 148 10.09 -13.77 7.17
CA LEU A 148 10.29 -14.51 5.92
C LEU A 148 11.74 -14.90 5.66
N GLU A 149 12.68 -14.46 6.50
CA GLU A 149 14.12 -14.76 6.42
C GLU A 149 14.73 -14.49 5.04
N ILE A 150 14.27 -13.40 4.38
CA ILE A 150 14.76 -12.98 3.07
C ILE A 150 16.09 -12.28 3.23
N ASN A 151 17.06 -12.57 2.35
CA ASN A 151 18.41 -12.01 2.40
C ASN A 151 18.64 -10.87 1.38
N GLU A 152 17.82 -10.82 0.34
CA GLU A 152 17.88 -9.81 -0.72
C GLU A 152 16.54 -9.71 -1.43
N LEU A 153 16.22 -8.53 -1.98
CA LEU A 153 15.00 -8.32 -2.74
C LEU A 153 15.08 -7.10 -3.68
N ILE A 154 14.19 -7.08 -4.67
CA ILE A 154 13.83 -5.87 -5.40
C ILE A 154 12.49 -5.38 -4.87
N PHE A 155 12.42 -4.08 -4.61
CA PHE A 155 11.22 -3.42 -4.11
C PHE A 155 10.40 -2.77 -5.22
N VAL A 156 9.07 -2.89 -5.13
CA VAL A 156 8.12 -2.15 -5.99
C VAL A 156 7.08 -1.50 -5.09
N GLY A 157 6.94 -0.17 -5.16
CA GLY A 157 6.03 0.55 -4.27
C GLY A 157 5.18 1.59 -4.99
N GLN A 158 3.89 1.66 -4.61
CA GLN A 158 2.91 2.60 -5.13
C GLN A 158 2.13 3.27 -4.00
N ASP A 159 1.76 4.54 -4.13
CA ASP A 159 1.00 5.32 -3.13
C ASP A 159 1.64 5.19 -1.73
N TRP A 160 0.90 4.88 -0.67
CA TRP A 160 1.45 4.63 0.66
C TRP A 160 2.42 3.44 0.72
N GLY A 161 2.33 2.53 -0.24
CA GLY A 161 3.29 1.43 -0.35
C GLY A 161 4.72 1.91 -0.57
N GLY A 162 4.92 3.03 -1.26
CA GLY A 162 6.24 3.63 -1.44
C GLY A 162 6.91 3.98 -0.11
N PRO A 163 6.40 4.95 0.67
CA PRO A 163 7.04 5.36 1.91
C PRO A 163 7.01 4.28 3.00
N ILE A 164 5.96 3.45 3.08
CA ILE A 164 5.90 2.38 4.08
C ILE A 164 6.92 1.28 3.75
N GLY A 165 6.99 0.84 2.49
CA GLY A 165 7.95 -0.18 2.07
C GLY A 165 9.39 0.30 2.18
N MET A 166 9.70 1.52 1.70
CA MET A 166 11.04 2.12 1.86
C MET A 166 11.41 2.33 3.32
N GLY A 167 10.44 2.73 4.17
CA GLY A 167 10.66 2.84 5.60
C GLY A 167 10.98 1.49 6.26
N ALA A 168 10.28 0.43 5.87
CA ALA A 168 10.55 -0.92 6.35
C ALA A 168 11.96 -1.40 5.93
N LEU A 169 12.37 -1.10 4.71
CA LEU A 169 13.70 -1.45 4.19
C LEU A 169 14.81 -0.56 4.78
N ALA A 170 14.49 0.63 5.26
CA ALA A 170 15.46 1.46 5.99
C ALA A 170 15.90 0.83 7.33
N GLU A 171 15.07 -0.04 7.91
CA GLU A 171 15.43 -0.82 9.12
C GLU A 171 16.29 -2.06 8.80
N SER A 172 16.36 -2.48 7.52
CA SER A 172 17.14 -3.62 7.03
C SER A 172 17.69 -3.30 5.62
N PRO A 173 18.58 -2.29 5.52
CA PRO A 173 19.01 -1.72 4.24
C PRO A 173 19.79 -2.70 3.34
N GLU A 174 20.40 -3.73 3.92
CA GLU A 174 21.14 -4.77 3.21
C GLU A 174 20.25 -5.63 2.31
N LEU A 175 18.95 -5.69 2.59
CA LEU A 175 17.99 -6.46 1.79
C LEU A 175 17.76 -5.84 0.41
N LEU A 176 17.81 -4.51 0.30
CA LEU A 176 17.39 -3.81 -0.91
C LEU A 176 18.50 -3.82 -1.98
N LYS A 177 18.26 -4.50 -3.10
CA LYS A 177 19.18 -4.60 -4.24
C LYS A 177 18.75 -3.79 -5.46
N GLY A 178 17.49 -3.40 -5.54
CA GLY A 178 16.95 -2.60 -6.62
C GLY A 178 15.53 -2.13 -6.31
N ALA A 179 15.03 -1.13 -7.02
CA ALA A 179 13.70 -0.62 -6.81
C ALA A 179 12.99 -0.19 -8.10
N VAL A 180 11.68 -0.44 -8.17
CA VAL A 180 10.78 0.17 -9.15
C VAL A 180 9.78 1.04 -8.40
N ILE A 181 9.82 2.34 -8.65
CA ILE A 181 8.99 3.32 -7.98
C ILE A 181 7.83 3.71 -8.92
N LEU A 182 6.64 3.44 -8.43
CA LEU A 182 5.40 3.78 -9.11
C LEU A 182 4.83 5.08 -8.52
N ASN A 183 3.70 5.58 -9.02
CA ASN A 183 3.06 6.80 -8.50
C ASN A 183 3.01 6.82 -6.97
N THR A 184 3.95 7.50 -6.35
CA THR A 184 4.11 7.62 -4.88
C THR A 184 4.78 8.93 -4.48
N GLY A 185 4.90 9.19 -3.18
CA GLY A 185 5.62 10.32 -2.60
C GLY A 185 6.53 9.87 -1.48
N LEU A 186 7.84 10.14 -1.58
CA LEU A 186 8.86 9.74 -0.60
C LEU A 186 9.40 10.92 0.24
N ASN A 187 8.95 12.16 -0.06
CA ASN A 187 9.49 13.36 0.56
C ASN A 187 8.57 13.90 1.65
N ALA A 188 9.17 14.41 2.72
CA ALA A 188 8.46 15.18 3.73
C ALA A 188 8.19 16.62 3.24
N PRO A 189 7.06 17.24 3.59
CA PRO A 189 6.82 18.64 3.26
C PRO A 189 7.81 19.56 4.00
N ARG A 190 8.41 20.53 3.29
CA ARG A 190 9.31 21.54 3.85
C ARG A 190 8.55 22.75 4.38
N GLU A 191 7.35 22.98 3.87
CA GLU A 191 6.44 24.08 4.21
C GLU A 191 5.00 23.59 4.20
N ALA A 192 4.07 24.39 4.67
CA ALA A 192 2.64 24.08 4.58
C ALA A 192 2.20 24.10 3.12
N ARG A 193 1.40 23.11 2.72
CA ARG A 193 0.89 22.94 1.35
C ARG A 193 -0.59 22.61 1.35
N ASP A 194 -1.27 23.03 0.31
CA ASP A 194 -2.63 22.62 0.05
C ASP A 194 -2.67 21.17 -0.43
N LEU A 195 -3.57 20.42 0.13
CA LEU A 195 -3.91 19.08 -0.32
C LEU A 195 -5.01 19.09 -1.38
N SER A 196 -5.19 17.99 -2.10
CA SER A 196 -6.34 17.82 -2.98
C SER A 196 -7.65 18.01 -2.22
N ARG A 197 -8.74 18.39 -2.93
CA ARG A 197 -10.06 18.58 -2.31
C ARG A 197 -10.54 17.34 -1.55
N ALA A 198 -10.24 16.14 -2.06
CA ALA A 198 -10.58 14.88 -1.39
C ALA A 198 -9.85 14.73 -0.06
N HIS A 199 -8.53 15.01 -0.01
CA HIS A 199 -7.75 14.96 1.23
C HIS A 199 -8.16 16.06 2.22
N ALA A 200 -8.45 17.28 1.74
CA ALA A 200 -8.96 18.35 2.59
C ALA A 200 -10.31 17.98 3.23
N LEU A 201 -11.21 17.34 2.44
CA LEU A 201 -12.47 16.81 2.95
C LEU A 201 -12.22 15.69 3.98
N ALA A 202 -11.32 14.76 3.69
CA ALA A 202 -10.97 13.67 4.60
C ALA A 202 -10.48 14.18 5.96
N LYS A 203 -9.75 15.30 6.00
CA LYS A 203 -9.28 15.95 7.23
C LYS A 203 -10.37 16.68 8.02
N SER A 204 -11.55 16.93 7.41
CA SER A 204 -12.66 17.58 8.10
C SER A 204 -13.28 16.63 9.12
N PRO A 205 -13.30 16.96 10.42
CA PRO A 205 -13.92 16.12 11.43
C PRO A 205 -15.42 15.96 11.16
N ILE A 206 -15.98 14.77 11.42
CA ILE A 206 -17.39 14.41 11.24
C ILE A 206 -17.84 14.48 9.75
N THR A 207 -17.62 15.60 9.07
CA THR A 207 -18.02 15.79 7.67
C THR A 207 -17.27 14.81 6.75
N GLY A 208 -15.98 14.59 7.01
CA GLY A 208 -15.18 13.61 6.27
C GLY A 208 -15.72 12.19 6.43
N GLU A 209 -16.03 11.78 7.66
CA GLU A 209 -16.61 10.46 7.93
C GLU A 209 -17.98 10.32 7.27
N ILE A 210 -18.88 11.28 7.44
CA ILE A 210 -20.24 11.20 6.86
C ILE A 210 -20.15 11.11 5.33
N LEU A 211 -19.35 11.96 4.70
CA LEU A 211 -19.30 12.01 3.23
C LEU A 211 -18.52 10.84 2.64
N LEU A 212 -17.38 10.46 3.19
CA LEU A 212 -16.47 9.48 2.58
C LEU A 212 -16.65 8.04 3.10
N GLU A 213 -17.34 7.83 4.22
CA GLU A 213 -17.65 6.49 4.71
C GLU A 213 -19.14 6.12 4.54
N VAL A 214 -20.06 7.10 4.62
CA VAL A 214 -21.50 6.82 4.64
C VAL A 214 -22.16 7.17 3.32
N VAL A 215 -21.85 8.35 2.73
CA VAL A 215 -22.55 8.86 1.54
C VAL A 215 -21.86 8.43 0.25
N VAL A 216 -20.53 8.57 0.18
CA VAL A 216 -19.73 8.27 -1.01
C VAL A 216 -18.58 7.37 -0.58
N SER A 217 -18.68 6.06 -0.85
CA SER A 217 -17.56 5.14 -0.61
C SER A 217 -16.35 5.56 -1.43
N VAL A 218 -15.16 5.56 -0.81
CA VAL A 218 -13.88 5.76 -1.51
C VAL A 218 -13.76 4.78 -2.68
N PHE A 219 -14.22 3.55 -2.49
CA PHE A 219 -14.17 2.49 -3.51
C PHE A 219 -15.05 2.81 -4.72
N SER A 220 -16.24 3.41 -4.53
CA SER A 220 -17.10 3.82 -5.63
C SER A 220 -16.49 4.91 -6.52
N GLN A 221 -15.45 5.59 -6.05
CA GLN A 221 -14.76 6.67 -6.78
C GLN A 221 -13.43 6.25 -7.39
N MET A 222 -12.94 5.02 -7.15
CA MET A 222 -11.63 4.57 -7.62
C MET A 222 -11.47 4.69 -9.14
N HIS A 223 -12.53 4.40 -9.91
CA HIS A 223 -12.53 4.51 -11.37
C HIS A 223 -12.23 5.93 -11.87
N GLN A 224 -12.51 6.97 -11.09
CA GLN A 224 -12.22 8.36 -11.45
C GLN A 224 -10.74 8.72 -11.31
N ALA A 225 -9.97 7.89 -10.63
CA ALA A 225 -8.53 8.05 -10.49
C ALA A 225 -7.73 7.32 -11.58
N GLN A 226 -8.41 6.62 -12.49
CA GLN A 226 -7.80 5.86 -13.58
C GLN A 226 -7.67 6.67 -14.88
N GLY A 227 -6.68 6.32 -15.69
CA GLY A 227 -6.54 6.79 -17.06
C GLY A 227 -7.60 6.17 -17.96
N ASP A 228 -7.86 4.89 -17.78
CA ASP A 228 -9.01 4.15 -18.33
C ASP A 228 -9.93 3.71 -17.18
N PRO A 229 -11.07 4.38 -16.96
CA PRO A 229 -12.02 4.01 -15.92
C PRO A 229 -12.53 2.57 -16.00
N SER A 230 -12.50 1.94 -17.18
CA SER A 230 -12.93 0.55 -17.37
C SER A 230 -11.95 -0.49 -16.81
N SER A 231 -10.73 -0.07 -16.47
CA SER A 231 -9.70 -0.94 -15.86
C SER A 231 -10.06 -1.41 -14.45
N LEU A 232 -11.03 -0.75 -13.79
CA LEU A 232 -11.56 -1.09 -12.47
C LEU A 232 -13.06 -1.44 -12.54
N PRO A 233 -13.43 -2.57 -13.14
CA PRO A 233 -14.80 -3.04 -13.12
C PRO A 233 -15.24 -3.41 -11.69
N PRO A 234 -16.56 -3.50 -11.41
CA PRO A 234 -17.08 -3.72 -10.06
C PRO A 234 -16.51 -4.94 -9.33
N GLU A 235 -16.26 -6.03 -10.05
CA GLU A 235 -15.66 -7.24 -9.49
C GLU A 235 -14.23 -7.04 -9.02
N VAL A 236 -13.45 -6.17 -9.67
CA VAL A 236 -12.09 -5.81 -9.24
C VAL A 236 -12.15 -4.89 -8.02
N VAL A 237 -13.07 -3.92 -8.00
CA VAL A 237 -13.28 -3.05 -6.83
C VAL A 237 -13.69 -3.88 -5.61
N ALA A 238 -14.48 -4.93 -5.80
CA ALA A 238 -14.89 -5.84 -4.72
C ALA A 238 -13.71 -6.55 -4.03
N LEU A 239 -12.58 -6.81 -4.74
CA LEU A 239 -11.37 -7.36 -4.13
C LEU A 239 -10.85 -6.49 -2.97
N TYR A 240 -11.09 -5.19 -3.04
CA TYR A 240 -10.59 -4.20 -2.08
C TYR A 240 -11.64 -3.85 -1.02
N GLU A 241 -12.90 -3.70 -1.41
CA GLU A 241 -13.98 -3.24 -0.53
C GLU A 241 -14.57 -4.36 0.34
N GLN A 242 -14.83 -5.54 -0.24
CA GLN A 242 -15.57 -6.60 0.43
C GLN A 242 -14.91 -7.13 1.71
N PRO A 243 -13.55 -7.25 1.80
CA PRO A 243 -12.91 -7.63 3.06
C PRO A 243 -13.18 -6.67 4.23
N LEU A 244 -13.30 -5.37 3.94
CA LEU A 244 -13.60 -4.36 4.96
C LEU A 244 -15.06 -4.41 5.38
N GLU A 245 -15.96 -4.65 4.43
CA GLU A 245 -17.39 -4.84 4.70
C GLU A 245 -17.63 -6.04 5.58
N THR A 246 -17.04 -7.18 5.21
CA THR A 246 -17.15 -8.44 5.96
C THR A 246 -16.61 -8.30 7.39
N ALA A 247 -15.52 -7.55 7.57
CA ALA A 247 -14.96 -7.29 8.89
C ALA A 247 -15.74 -6.22 9.69
N GLY A 248 -16.68 -5.50 9.07
CA GLY A 248 -17.44 -4.42 9.72
C GLY A 248 -16.59 -3.23 10.15
N ASN A 249 -15.39 -3.07 9.59
CA ASN A 249 -14.48 -1.96 9.89
C ASN A 249 -13.90 -1.39 8.60
N LYS A 250 -14.45 -0.25 8.14
CA LYS A 250 -14.06 0.47 6.92
C LYS A 250 -13.24 1.73 7.19
N LYS A 251 -12.61 1.85 8.37
CA LYS A 251 -11.94 3.09 8.81
C LYS A 251 -10.62 3.38 8.09
N ALA A 252 -9.92 2.33 7.64
CA ALA A 252 -8.58 2.46 7.10
C ALA A 252 -8.48 3.42 5.90
N PRO A 253 -9.30 3.35 4.84
CA PRO A 253 -9.14 4.22 3.68
C PRO A 253 -9.15 5.71 4.03
N LEU A 254 -10.14 6.15 4.80
CA LEU A 254 -10.22 7.55 5.24
C LEU A 254 -9.07 7.94 6.17
N THR A 255 -8.71 7.05 7.09
CA THR A 255 -7.64 7.31 8.06
C THR A 255 -6.29 7.43 7.36
N MET A 256 -6.00 6.59 6.36
CA MET A 256 -4.78 6.69 5.57
C MET A 256 -4.73 7.96 4.71
N MET A 257 -5.87 8.46 4.21
CA MET A 257 -5.91 9.79 3.58
C MET A 257 -5.50 10.89 4.59
N ARG A 258 -5.87 10.76 5.86
CA ARG A 258 -5.48 11.70 6.93
C ARG A 258 -4.01 11.63 7.30
N MET A 259 -3.32 10.52 7.01
CA MET A 259 -1.87 10.41 7.22
C MET A 259 -1.06 11.27 6.25
N VAL A 260 -1.64 11.75 5.13
CA VAL A 260 -0.91 12.56 4.14
C VAL A 260 -0.47 13.89 4.79
N PRO A 261 0.86 14.15 4.88
CA PRO A 261 1.35 15.34 5.55
C PRO A 261 1.14 16.60 4.69
N ASP A 262 0.50 17.61 5.28
CA ASP A 262 0.26 18.93 4.69
C ASP A 262 1.23 20.00 5.21
N SER A 263 2.01 19.67 6.22
CA SER A 263 2.98 20.61 6.81
C SER A 263 4.13 19.87 7.49
N PRO A 264 5.25 20.54 7.78
CA PRO A 264 6.37 19.98 8.56
C PRO A 264 5.99 19.55 9.99
N LEU A 265 4.87 20.03 10.51
CA LEU A 265 4.36 19.74 11.85
C LEU A 265 3.34 18.58 11.86
N HIS A 266 2.97 18.05 10.70
CA HIS A 266 2.06 16.92 10.62
C HIS A 266 2.67 15.68 11.31
N PRO A 267 1.89 14.85 12.03
CA PRO A 267 2.41 13.65 12.72
C PRO A 267 3.23 12.71 11.83
N SER A 268 2.86 12.55 10.57
CA SER A 268 3.60 11.71 9.61
C SER A 268 4.91 12.34 9.11
N ALA A 269 5.14 13.65 9.31
CA ALA A 269 6.25 14.36 8.66
C ALA A 269 7.63 13.87 9.13
N GLU A 270 7.75 13.43 10.39
CA GLU A 270 9.01 12.90 10.91
C GLU A 270 9.36 11.55 10.27
N SER A 271 8.41 10.62 10.20
CA SER A 271 8.62 9.34 9.54
C SER A 271 8.92 9.52 8.05
N MET A 272 8.24 10.46 7.39
CA MET A 272 8.53 10.81 5.99
C MET A 272 9.94 11.39 5.81
N ARG A 273 10.47 12.18 6.76
CA ARG A 273 11.87 12.64 6.71
C ARG A 273 12.88 11.48 6.82
N LYS A 274 12.58 10.47 7.65
CA LYS A 274 13.43 9.26 7.75
C LYS A 274 13.46 8.51 6.42
N VAL A 275 12.29 8.31 5.80
CA VAL A 275 12.17 7.69 4.48
C VAL A 275 12.93 8.50 3.43
N GLU A 276 12.73 9.80 3.36
CA GLU A 276 13.42 10.70 2.44
C GLU A 276 14.95 10.61 2.60
N SER A 277 15.44 10.66 3.85
CA SER A 277 16.86 10.55 4.14
C SER A 277 17.44 9.22 3.70
N TYR A 278 16.73 8.12 3.94
CA TYR A 278 17.15 6.79 3.49
C TYR A 278 17.19 6.71 1.96
N THR A 279 16.14 7.15 1.28
CA THR A 279 16.10 7.08 -0.20
C THR A 279 17.20 7.89 -0.88
N GLN A 280 17.69 8.96 -0.24
CA GLN A 280 18.82 9.76 -0.73
C GLN A 280 20.19 9.08 -0.56
N THR A 281 20.28 8.02 0.23
CA THR A 281 21.53 7.23 0.41
C THR A 281 21.61 6.02 -0.51
N LEU A 282 20.56 5.75 -1.28
CA LEU A 282 20.53 4.55 -2.12
C LEU A 282 21.45 4.69 -3.34
N ASP A 283 22.34 3.72 -3.47
CA ASP A 283 23.21 3.52 -4.63
C ASP A 283 22.91 2.15 -5.23
N ILE A 284 21.72 2.01 -5.79
CA ILE A 284 21.17 0.78 -6.37
C ILE A 284 20.45 1.07 -7.69
N PRO A 285 20.25 0.08 -8.55
CA PRO A 285 19.39 0.23 -9.72
C PRO A 285 17.97 0.65 -9.36
N VAL A 286 17.52 1.79 -9.89
CA VAL A 286 16.14 2.28 -9.73
C VAL A 286 15.52 2.54 -11.09
N GLU A 287 14.22 2.28 -11.23
CA GLU A 287 13.39 2.72 -12.35
C GLU A 287 12.10 3.37 -11.85
N LEU A 288 11.60 4.34 -12.61
CA LEU A 288 10.33 5.00 -12.37
C LEU A 288 9.34 4.59 -13.45
N VAL A 289 8.16 4.07 -13.05
CA VAL A 289 7.02 3.89 -13.98
C VAL A 289 5.89 4.79 -13.51
N TRP A 290 5.44 5.70 -14.37
CA TRP A 290 4.57 6.78 -13.94
C TRP A 290 3.31 6.91 -14.77
N GLY A 291 2.14 6.82 -14.11
CA GLY A 291 0.85 7.11 -14.68
C GLY A 291 0.62 8.63 -14.71
N MET A 292 0.69 9.22 -15.90
CA MET A 292 0.60 10.68 -16.08
C MET A 292 -0.82 11.21 -15.93
N ASN A 293 -1.85 10.34 -16.06
CA ASN A 293 -3.25 10.71 -15.86
C ASN A 293 -3.72 10.54 -14.40
N ASP A 294 -2.82 10.15 -13.48
CA ASP A 294 -3.13 10.08 -12.05
C ASP A 294 -3.44 11.48 -11.50
N PRO A 295 -4.69 11.75 -11.05
CA PRO A 295 -5.08 13.05 -10.50
C PRO A 295 -4.50 13.33 -9.11
N ILE A 296 -3.93 12.31 -8.45
CA ILE A 296 -3.42 12.37 -7.07
C ILE A 296 -1.91 12.62 -7.08
N LEU A 297 -1.15 11.75 -7.75
CA LEU A 297 0.31 11.73 -7.70
C LEU A 297 0.99 11.92 -9.07
N GLY A 298 0.24 12.04 -10.16
CA GLY A 298 0.82 12.22 -11.49
C GLY A 298 1.81 13.40 -11.56
N ARG A 299 1.50 14.49 -10.84
CA ARG A 299 2.36 15.69 -10.78
C ARG A 299 3.59 15.56 -9.87
N ALA A 300 3.73 14.46 -9.13
CA ALA A 300 4.87 14.23 -8.24
C ALA A 300 6.13 13.71 -8.98
N LEU A 301 6.02 13.32 -10.25
CA LEU A 301 7.13 12.79 -11.03
C LEU A 301 8.41 13.64 -10.98
N PRO A 302 8.39 14.99 -11.13
CA PRO A 302 9.61 15.78 -11.06
C PRO A 302 10.34 15.67 -9.71
N VAL A 303 9.59 15.49 -8.63
CA VAL A 303 10.16 15.30 -7.28
C VAL A 303 10.84 13.93 -7.19
N MET A 304 10.20 12.88 -7.74
CA MET A 304 10.81 11.55 -7.78
C MET A 304 12.05 11.50 -8.67
N GLN A 305 12.05 12.19 -9.81
CA GLN A 305 13.24 12.32 -10.66
C GLN A 305 14.38 13.09 -9.95
N ALA A 306 14.07 14.03 -9.07
CA ALA A 306 15.09 14.69 -8.26
C ALA A 306 15.67 13.79 -7.16
N ASN A 307 14.86 12.84 -6.63
CA ASN A 307 15.35 11.84 -5.67
C ASN A 307 16.22 10.77 -6.37
N PHE A 308 15.92 10.45 -7.61
CA PHE A 308 16.59 9.40 -8.40
C PHE A 308 16.96 9.96 -9.78
N PRO A 309 17.99 10.83 -9.87
CA PRO A 309 18.30 11.58 -11.10
C PRO A 309 18.73 10.68 -12.28
N ASP A 310 19.35 9.54 -11.97
CA ASP A 310 19.85 8.60 -12.97
C ASP A 310 18.85 7.48 -13.32
N ALA A 311 17.67 7.47 -12.66
CA ALA A 311 16.66 6.45 -12.88
C ALA A 311 15.96 6.62 -14.24
N PRO A 312 15.94 5.61 -15.10
CA PRO A 312 15.08 5.60 -16.28
C PRO A 312 13.60 5.80 -15.90
N VAL A 313 12.86 6.52 -16.76
CA VAL A 313 11.45 6.85 -16.52
C VAL A 313 10.58 6.34 -17.67
N THR A 314 9.66 5.43 -17.34
CA THR A 314 8.59 5.00 -18.24
C THR A 314 7.34 5.82 -17.92
N LYS A 315 6.96 6.74 -18.82
CA LYS A 315 5.73 7.53 -18.71
C LYS A 315 4.61 6.82 -19.45
N THR A 316 3.47 6.65 -18.77
CA THR A 316 2.28 6.00 -19.32
C THR A 316 1.07 6.93 -19.24
N THR A 317 -0.02 6.56 -19.92
CA THR A 317 -1.31 7.25 -19.78
C THR A 317 -2.18 6.69 -18.66
N ALA A 318 -1.66 5.78 -17.85
CA ALA A 318 -2.37 5.21 -16.72
C ALA A 318 -2.69 6.25 -15.65
N GLY A 319 -3.67 5.93 -14.82
CA GLY A 319 -4.05 6.69 -13.63
C GLY A 319 -3.32 6.23 -12.38
N HIS A 320 -4.03 6.33 -11.26
CA HIS A 320 -3.46 6.10 -9.93
C HIS A 320 -3.13 4.63 -9.64
N PHE A 321 -4.01 3.71 -10.02
CA PHE A 321 -3.81 2.27 -9.85
C PHE A 321 -3.25 1.67 -11.14
N LEU A 322 -2.05 2.13 -11.53
CA LEU A 322 -1.43 1.82 -12.82
C LEU A 322 -1.15 0.33 -13.01
N GLN A 323 -1.10 -0.45 -11.95
CA GLN A 323 -0.97 -1.92 -12.01
C GLN A 323 -2.15 -2.59 -12.72
N GLU A 324 -3.33 -1.94 -12.71
CA GLU A 324 -4.52 -2.42 -13.41
C GLU A 324 -4.50 -2.09 -14.91
N GLU A 325 -3.77 -1.04 -15.30
CA GLU A 325 -3.76 -0.49 -16.67
C GLU A 325 -2.51 -0.88 -17.48
N VAL A 326 -1.34 -0.88 -16.82
CA VAL A 326 -0.02 -1.05 -17.48
C VAL A 326 0.86 -2.07 -16.75
N PRO A 327 0.34 -3.28 -16.46
CA PRO A 327 1.11 -4.30 -15.74
C PRO A 327 2.35 -4.76 -16.49
N GLN A 328 2.34 -4.75 -17.82
CA GLN A 328 3.44 -5.16 -18.67
C GLN A 328 4.63 -4.21 -18.55
N GLU A 329 4.39 -2.90 -18.61
CA GLU A 329 5.42 -1.88 -18.45
C GLU A 329 6.08 -1.93 -17.08
N ILE A 330 5.29 -2.25 -16.03
CA ILE A 330 5.82 -2.45 -14.68
C ILE A 330 6.68 -3.72 -14.64
N ALA A 331 6.21 -4.83 -15.19
CA ALA A 331 6.96 -6.08 -15.26
C ALA A 331 8.29 -5.92 -16.02
N GLU A 332 8.29 -5.21 -17.14
CA GLU A 332 9.50 -4.90 -17.91
C GLU A 332 10.49 -4.05 -17.10
N ALA A 333 10.01 -3.04 -16.35
CA ALA A 333 10.87 -2.25 -15.48
C ALA A 333 11.49 -3.11 -14.37
N ILE A 334 10.74 -4.02 -13.76
CA ILE A 334 11.25 -4.99 -12.78
C ILE A 334 12.35 -5.87 -13.40
N GLN A 335 12.13 -6.38 -14.60
CA GLN A 335 13.13 -7.19 -15.31
C GLN A 335 14.41 -6.41 -15.58
N ARG A 336 14.32 -5.15 -16.02
CA ARG A 336 15.51 -4.30 -16.27
C ARG A 336 16.27 -4.00 -14.99
N VAL A 337 15.56 -3.73 -13.87
CA VAL A 337 16.20 -3.56 -12.55
C VAL A 337 16.91 -4.83 -12.13
N TYR A 338 16.26 -5.99 -12.27
CA TYR A 338 16.85 -7.29 -11.92
C TYR A 338 18.14 -7.58 -12.70
N VAL A 339 18.14 -7.35 -14.01
CA VAL A 339 19.35 -7.55 -14.84
C VAL A 339 20.51 -6.66 -14.37
N ARG A 340 20.24 -5.39 -14.03
CA ARG A 340 21.27 -4.48 -13.50
C ARG A 340 21.77 -4.92 -12.14
N THR A 341 20.89 -5.37 -11.25
CA THR A 341 21.29 -5.91 -9.93
C THR A 341 22.27 -7.09 -10.05
N LEU A 342 22.06 -7.98 -11.01
CA LEU A 342 22.99 -9.10 -11.25
C LEU A 342 24.35 -8.64 -11.80
N GLN A 343 24.38 -7.59 -12.62
CA GLN A 343 25.62 -7.03 -13.16
C GLN A 343 26.47 -6.38 -12.07
N ASP A 344 25.86 -5.62 -11.16
CA ASP A 344 26.53 -4.96 -10.06
C ASP A 344 27.15 -5.98 -9.08
N SER A 345 26.42 -7.07 -8.78
CA SER A 345 26.92 -8.16 -7.94
C SER A 345 28.15 -8.85 -8.54
N SER A 346 28.19 -9.07 -9.85
CA SER A 346 29.30 -9.71 -10.55
C SER A 346 30.58 -8.84 -10.58
N THR A 347 30.42 -7.53 -10.60
CA THR A 347 31.55 -6.57 -10.62
C THR A 347 32.22 -6.51 -9.24
N THR A 348 31.42 -6.50 -8.19
CA THR A 348 31.92 -6.47 -6.80
C THR A 348 32.71 -7.72 -6.44
N ASP A 349 32.27 -8.90 -6.87
CA ASP A 349 32.98 -10.17 -6.64
C ASP A 349 34.28 -10.26 -7.41
N SER A 350 34.36 -9.70 -8.62
CA SER A 350 35.61 -9.69 -9.42
C SER A 350 36.68 -8.77 -8.82
N GLU A 351 36.30 -7.63 -8.26
CA GLU A 351 37.21 -6.70 -7.58
C GLU A 351 37.73 -7.27 -6.26
N ALA A 352 36.87 -7.94 -5.48
CA ALA A 352 37.27 -8.61 -4.23
C ALA A 352 38.23 -9.78 -4.46
N THR A 353 38.15 -10.44 -5.62
CA THR A 353 39.01 -11.56 -5.99
C THR A 353 40.38 -11.08 -6.54
N SER A 354 40.41 -9.90 -7.17
CA SER A 354 41.65 -9.30 -7.72
C SER A 354 42.53 -8.61 -6.67
N ALA A 355 41.96 -8.34 -5.46
CA ALA A 355 42.64 -7.67 -4.36
C ALA A 355 43.30 -8.65 -3.34
N LYS A 356 43.19 -9.94 -3.58
CA LYS A 356 43.88 -11.03 -2.82
C LYS A 356 45.05 -11.58 -3.61
#